data_f36ee2df05b0927339673f274b17574e
#
_entry.id   f36ee2df05b0927339673f274b17574e
#
_cell.length_a   1.000
_cell.length_b   1.000
_cell.length_c   1.000
_cell.angle_alpha   90.00
_cell.angle_beta   90.00
_cell.angle_gamma   90.00
#
_symmetry.space_group_name_H-M   'P 1'
#
loop_
_entity.id
_entity.type
_entity.pdbx_description
1 polymer ?
#
loop_
_entity_poly.entity_id
_entity_poly.type
_entity_poly.pdbx_seq_one_letter_code
_entity_poly.pdbx_strand_id
1 'polypeptide(L)'
;MCAALLLSSCGTLKNTAWGTAIGTAAGTAIGLGIGYWADRNGDSNTGKIVGASVGAAVGGTVGALIGNKMDKAAEAAKEVEGAQVELVDVNGYPAVKVTFESGILFGFNSSTLSDEAKAALTEFAEVLKANSDADVDILGHTDNVGTDKANKSVSEKRAKAVADFLKKQSVPENQIKDVLGMNYSQPVASNDTEEGKAQNRRVEVYMYASQAMIDAANAEAAN
;
A
#
# COMPACT_ATOMS: atom_id res chain seq x y z
N MET A 1 -46.41 9.42 -26.57
CA MET A 1 -45.63 8.27 -27.08
C MET A 1 -44.19 8.70 -27.19
N CYS A 2 -43.37 8.42 -26.20
CA CYS A 2 -41.91 8.65 -26.22
C CYS A 2 -41.24 7.29 -26.18
N ALA A 3 -40.54 6.96 -27.27
CA ALA A 3 -39.77 5.74 -27.40
C ALA A 3 -38.43 5.91 -26.75
N ALA A 4 -38.13 5.08 -25.74
CA ALA A 4 -36.83 4.97 -25.13
C ALA A 4 -35.93 4.05 -25.97
N LEU A 5 -34.87 4.59 -26.55
CA LEU A 5 -33.82 3.83 -27.21
C LEU A 5 -32.83 3.36 -26.14
N LEU A 6 -32.88 2.07 -25.81
CA LEU A 6 -31.85 1.36 -25.05
C LEU A 6 -30.69 1.02 -26.01
N LEU A 7 -29.62 1.75 -25.94
CA LEU A 7 -28.35 1.35 -26.55
C LEU A 7 -27.62 0.41 -25.58
N SER A 8 -27.72 -0.89 -25.85
CA SER A 8 -26.89 -1.92 -25.30
C SER A 8 -25.50 -1.83 -25.95
N SER A 9 -24.54 -1.27 -25.26
CA SER A 9 -23.12 -1.36 -25.59
C SER A 9 -22.46 -2.31 -24.59
N CYS A 10 -22.40 -3.59 -24.93
CA CYS A 10 -21.55 -4.57 -24.34
C CYS A 10 -20.16 -4.42 -24.95
N GLY A 11 -19.15 -4.09 -24.17
CA GLY A 11 -17.77 -4.17 -24.63
C GLY A 11 -16.82 -3.30 -23.81
N THR A 12 -16.00 -3.91 -22.97
CA THR A 12 -14.72 -3.40 -22.47
C THR A 12 -14.74 -2.08 -21.69
N LEU A 13 -15.46 -2.04 -20.58
CA LEU A 13 -15.39 -0.91 -19.62
C LEU A 13 -15.02 -1.39 -18.21
N LYS A 14 -14.06 -2.31 -18.09
CA LYS A 14 -13.58 -2.71 -16.74
C LYS A 14 -12.59 -1.73 -16.13
N ASN A 15 -11.84 -0.96 -16.90
CA ASN A 15 -10.74 -0.16 -16.40
C ASN A 15 -11.01 1.35 -16.29
N THR A 16 -12.05 1.89 -16.93
CA THR A 16 -12.39 3.31 -16.79
C THR A 16 -13.34 3.63 -15.63
N ALA A 17 -14.00 2.62 -15.03
CA ALA A 17 -14.91 2.83 -13.91
C ALA A 17 -14.18 3.04 -12.56
N TRP A 18 -12.92 2.64 -12.45
CA TRP A 18 -12.14 2.77 -11.22
C TRP A 18 -11.67 4.19 -10.98
N GLY A 19 -11.22 4.90 -11.99
CA GLY A 19 -10.76 6.28 -11.86
C GLY A 19 -11.80 7.29 -11.37
N THR A 20 -13.10 6.98 -11.55
CA THR A 20 -14.20 7.86 -11.13
C THR A 20 -14.91 7.44 -9.85
N ALA A 21 -14.82 6.16 -9.45
CA ALA A 21 -15.55 5.65 -8.29
C ALA A 21 -14.76 5.71 -6.97
N ILE A 22 -13.43 5.73 -7.00
CA ILE A 22 -12.59 5.78 -5.80
C ILE A 22 -12.53 7.21 -5.22
N GLY A 23 -12.71 8.22 -6.05
CA GLY A 23 -12.59 9.64 -5.63
C GLY A 23 -13.63 10.12 -4.64
N THR A 24 -14.69 9.37 -4.34
CA THR A 24 -15.80 9.91 -3.51
C THR A 24 -16.11 9.15 -2.23
N ALA A 25 -15.68 7.92 -2.05
CA ALA A 25 -16.10 7.13 -0.88
C ALA A 25 -14.97 6.53 -0.01
N ALA A 26 -13.79 6.27 -0.55
CA ALA A 26 -12.70 5.62 0.18
C ALA A 26 -11.58 6.59 0.61
N GLY A 27 -11.46 7.75 -0.03
CA GLY A 27 -10.38 8.72 0.18
C GLY A 27 -10.30 9.34 1.58
N THR A 28 -11.39 9.26 2.38
CA THR A 28 -11.41 9.86 3.72
C THR A 28 -10.86 8.97 4.82
N ALA A 29 -10.87 7.64 4.65
CA ALA A 29 -10.45 6.74 5.72
C ALA A 29 -8.97 6.34 5.65
N ILE A 30 -8.39 6.24 4.47
CA ILE A 30 -7.02 5.76 4.26
C ILE A 30 -6.02 6.91 4.18
N GLY A 31 -6.40 8.03 3.55
CA GLY A 31 -5.59 9.25 3.56
C GLY A 31 -5.33 9.80 4.96
N LEU A 32 -6.26 9.56 5.91
CA LEU A 32 -6.06 9.90 7.32
C LEU A 32 -5.04 8.96 8.00
N GLY A 33 -4.90 7.72 7.54
CA GLY A 33 -3.93 6.77 8.10
C GLY A 33 -2.50 7.11 7.68
N ILE A 34 -2.27 7.32 6.41
CA ILE A 34 -0.92 7.58 5.87
C ILE A 34 -0.48 9.02 6.18
N GLY A 35 -1.37 10.00 6.05
CA GLY A 35 -1.07 11.38 6.43
C GLY A 35 -0.77 11.56 7.92
N TYR A 36 -1.40 10.78 8.79
CA TYR A 36 -1.20 10.87 10.24
C TYR A 36 0.18 10.41 10.70
N TRP A 37 0.75 9.36 10.09
CA TRP A 37 2.07 8.91 10.52
C TRP A 37 3.21 9.70 9.86
N ALA A 38 3.02 10.23 8.65
CA ALA A 38 4.00 11.14 8.03
C ALA A 38 4.21 12.41 8.88
N ASP A 39 3.11 12.97 9.44
CA ASP A 39 3.19 14.15 10.32
C ASP A 39 3.81 13.84 11.70
N ARG A 40 3.67 12.60 12.18
CA ARG A 40 4.17 12.18 13.51
C ARG A 40 5.70 12.09 13.58
N ASN A 41 6.41 11.99 12.47
CA ASN A 41 7.88 11.92 12.44
C ASN A 41 8.57 13.29 12.36
N GLY A 42 7.83 14.38 12.37
CA GLY A 42 8.40 15.73 12.52
C GLY A 42 9.16 16.25 11.31
N ASP A 43 9.09 15.58 10.17
CA ASP A 43 9.70 16.07 8.93
C ASP A 43 8.70 16.96 8.20
N SER A 44 8.79 18.26 8.50
CA SER A 44 7.80 19.29 8.15
C SER A 44 7.68 19.58 6.64
N ASN A 45 8.36 18.82 5.79
CA ASN A 45 8.31 19.04 4.35
C ASN A 45 7.47 17.99 3.59
N THR A 46 7.22 16.82 4.18
CA THR A 46 6.42 15.75 3.56
C THR A 46 4.98 15.74 4.07
N GLY A 47 4.73 16.25 5.30
CA GLY A 47 3.41 16.29 5.93
C GLY A 47 2.44 17.34 5.40
N LYS A 48 2.82 18.16 4.43
CA LYS A 48 1.98 19.23 3.87
C LYS A 48 1.21 18.86 2.61
N ILE A 49 1.30 17.64 2.13
CA ILE A 49 0.38 17.14 1.11
C ILE A 49 -0.83 16.57 1.86
N VAL A 50 -1.60 17.47 2.41
CA VAL A 50 -2.80 17.17 3.20
C VAL A 50 -3.84 16.54 2.29
N GLY A 51 -4.13 15.28 2.55
CA GLY A 51 -5.33 14.64 2.03
C GLY A 51 -6.57 15.31 2.58
N ALA A 52 -7.20 16.18 1.84
CA ALA A 52 -8.62 16.52 1.97
C ALA A 52 -9.19 17.19 0.72
N SER A 53 -8.39 17.64 -0.23
CA SER A 53 -8.91 18.40 -1.37
C SER A 53 -8.41 17.99 -2.74
N VAL A 54 -7.54 16.98 -2.85
CA VAL A 54 -6.98 16.56 -4.14
C VAL A 54 -7.75 15.37 -4.75
N GLY A 55 -8.56 14.67 -3.98
CA GLY A 55 -9.35 13.52 -4.45
C GLY A 55 -10.41 13.83 -5.51
N ALA A 56 -10.69 15.09 -5.81
CA ALA A 56 -11.65 15.48 -6.85
C ALA A 56 -10.98 15.94 -8.16
N ALA A 57 -9.66 16.12 -8.18
CA ALA A 57 -8.96 16.73 -9.31
C ALA A 57 -8.11 15.76 -10.15
N VAL A 58 -7.85 14.54 -9.66
CA VAL A 58 -6.98 13.57 -10.35
C VAL A 58 -7.77 12.55 -11.19
N GLY A 59 -9.09 12.71 -11.30
CA GLY A 59 -9.98 11.90 -12.14
C GLY A 59 -9.89 12.22 -13.65
N GLY A 60 -8.68 12.20 -14.21
CA GLY A 60 -8.42 12.42 -15.62
C GLY A 60 -7.51 11.33 -16.19
N THR A 61 -6.91 11.62 -17.33
CA THR A 61 -5.96 10.73 -18.02
C THR A 61 -4.79 10.32 -17.13
N VAL A 62 -4.29 11.21 -16.25
CA VAL A 62 -3.20 10.94 -15.30
C VAL A 62 -3.57 9.85 -14.30
N GLY A 63 -4.75 9.97 -13.66
CA GLY A 63 -5.24 8.94 -12.73
C GLY A 63 -5.43 7.58 -13.40
N ALA A 64 -5.87 7.57 -14.67
CA ALA A 64 -6.04 6.35 -15.44
C ALA A 64 -4.68 5.70 -15.80
N LEU A 65 -3.67 6.50 -16.16
CA LEU A 65 -2.32 6.02 -16.47
C LEU A 65 -1.67 5.38 -15.24
N ILE A 66 -1.72 6.06 -14.09
CA ILE A 66 -1.19 5.55 -12.83
C ILE A 66 -2.01 4.32 -12.39
N GLY A 67 -3.35 4.38 -12.48
CA GLY A 67 -4.24 3.27 -12.13
C GLY A 67 -3.93 2.01 -12.90
N ASN A 68 -3.76 2.09 -14.22
CA ASN A 68 -3.39 0.93 -15.04
C ASN A 68 -2.05 0.29 -14.64
N LYS A 69 -1.09 1.08 -14.18
CA LYS A 69 0.16 0.55 -13.64
C LYS A 69 -0.05 -0.16 -12.30
N MET A 70 -0.76 0.49 -11.38
CA MET A 70 -1.06 -0.08 -10.07
C MET A 70 -1.94 -1.34 -10.16
N ASP A 71 -2.90 -1.39 -11.09
CA ASP A 71 -3.71 -2.58 -11.34
C ASP A 71 -2.83 -3.78 -11.77
N LYS A 72 -1.91 -3.57 -12.71
CA LYS A 72 -0.97 -4.61 -13.14
C LYS A 72 -0.05 -5.07 -12.01
N ALA A 73 0.44 -4.14 -11.22
CA ALA A 73 1.26 -4.43 -10.06
C ALA A 73 0.48 -5.20 -8.98
N ALA A 74 -0.79 -4.85 -8.75
CA ALA A 74 -1.67 -5.56 -7.84
C ALA A 74 -1.96 -6.99 -8.33
N GLU A 75 -2.21 -7.20 -9.63
CA GLU A 75 -2.39 -8.54 -10.19
C GLU A 75 -1.13 -9.40 -10.02
N ALA A 76 0.06 -8.84 -10.29
CA ALA A 76 1.31 -9.56 -10.08
C ALA A 76 1.56 -9.85 -8.57
N ALA A 77 1.21 -8.94 -7.68
CA ALA A 77 1.36 -9.13 -6.23
C ALA A 77 0.39 -10.20 -5.67
N LYS A 78 -0.78 -10.42 -6.29
CA LYS A 78 -1.72 -11.47 -5.88
C LYS A 78 -1.20 -12.88 -6.10
N GLU A 79 -0.26 -13.07 -7.00
CA GLU A 79 0.37 -14.37 -7.26
C GLU A 79 1.37 -14.75 -6.16
N VAL A 80 1.81 -13.78 -5.33
CA VAL A 80 2.77 -14.01 -4.24
C VAL A 80 2.08 -14.76 -3.10
N GLU A 81 2.63 -15.89 -2.70
CA GLU A 81 2.08 -16.73 -1.65
C GLU A 81 1.99 -15.97 -0.31
N GLY A 82 0.82 -16.03 0.34
CA GLY A 82 0.58 -15.39 1.63
C GLY A 82 0.42 -13.87 1.59
N ALA A 83 0.44 -13.25 0.41
CA ALA A 83 0.16 -11.83 0.23
C ALA A 83 -1.35 -11.58 0.14
N GLN A 84 -1.84 -10.64 0.95
CA GLN A 84 -3.19 -10.09 0.80
C GLN A 84 -3.07 -8.73 0.11
N VAL A 85 -3.69 -8.57 -1.07
CA VAL A 85 -3.51 -7.40 -1.93
C VAL A 85 -4.80 -6.59 -2.01
N GLU A 86 -4.69 -5.30 -1.72
CA GLU A 86 -5.78 -4.34 -1.81
C GLU A 86 -5.35 -3.13 -2.66
N LEU A 87 -6.25 -2.64 -3.50
CA LEU A 87 -6.09 -1.34 -4.13
C LEU A 87 -6.60 -0.27 -3.16
N VAL A 88 -5.78 0.73 -2.93
CA VAL A 88 -6.05 1.83 -1.99
C VAL A 88 -5.78 3.17 -2.69
N ASP A 89 -6.12 4.26 -2.04
CA ASP A 89 -5.77 5.60 -2.49
C ASP A 89 -4.66 6.17 -1.60
N VAL A 90 -3.62 6.70 -2.23
CA VAL A 90 -2.54 7.42 -1.56
C VAL A 90 -2.39 8.78 -2.24
N ASN A 91 -2.66 9.86 -1.52
CA ASN A 91 -2.59 11.23 -2.00
C ASN A 91 -3.43 11.51 -3.28
N GLY A 92 -4.57 10.83 -3.41
CA GLY A 92 -5.48 10.99 -4.55
C GLY A 92 -5.11 10.12 -5.77
N TYR A 93 -4.11 9.28 -5.67
CA TYR A 93 -3.71 8.34 -6.72
C TYR A 93 -3.93 6.88 -6.29
N PRO A 94 -4.29 5.99 -7.24
CA PRO A 94 -4.33 4.56 -6.99
C PRO A 94 -2.98 4.04 -6.52
N ALA A 95 -3.01 3.18 -5.50
CA ALA A 95 -1.84 2.54 -4.90
C ALA A 95 -2.16 1.08 -4.54
N VAL A 96 -1.14 0.29 -4.33
CA VAL A 96 -1.26 -1.12 -3.95
C VAL A 96 -0.80 -1.27 -2.51
N LYS A 97 -1.67 -1.81 -1.66
CA LYS A 97 -1.32 -2.26 -0.31
C LYS A 97 -1.20 -3.78 -0.33
N VAL A 98 -0.05 -4.27 0.06
CA VAL A 98 0.23 -5.71 0.23
C VAL A 98 0.42 -5.98 1.71
N THR A 99 -0.40 -6.86 2.27
CA THR A 99 -0.36 -7.24 3.68
C THR A 99 0.15 -8.66 3.81
N PHE A 100 1.16 -8.84 4.66
CA PHE A 100 1.66 -10.13 5.09
C PHE A 100 1.40 -10.32 6.59
N GLU A 101 0.74 -11.40 6.96
CA GLU A 101 0.57 -11.73 8.37
C GLU A 101 1.92 -12.10 9.01
N SER A 102 2.16 -11.60 10.23
CA SER A 102 3.43 -11.88 10.92
C SER A 102 3.65 -13.37 11.21
N GLY A 103 2.59 -14.16 11.31
CA GLY A 103 2.68 -15.61 11.47
C GLY A 103 3.31 -16.32 10.28
N ILE A 104 3.14 -15.75 9.07
CA ILE A 104 3.79 -16.23 7.84
C ILE A 104 5.23 -15.75 7.80
N LEU A 105 5.46 -14.46 8.14
CA LEU A 105 6.77 -13.84 8.02
C LEU A 105 7.77 -14.25 9.08
N PHE A 106 7.31 -14.46 10.32
CA PHE A 106 8.21 -14.60 11.47
C PHE A 106 7.78 -15.75 12.38
N GLY A 107 8.74 -16.46 12.96
CA GLY A 107 8.49 -17.39 14.05
C GLY A 107 7.93 -16.69 15.30
N PHE A 108 7.44 -17.50 16.25
CA PHE A 108 6.89 -16.99 17.50
C PHE A 108 7.89 -16.09 18.23
N ASN A 109 7.44 -14.92 18.63
CA ASN A 109 8.23 -13.88 19.32
C ASN A 109 9.56 -13.50 18.61
N SER A 110 9.57 -13.57 17.27
CA SER A 110 10.74 -13.34 16.43
C SER A 110 10.51 -12.15 15.47
N SER A 111 11.61 -11.56 15.03
CA SER A 111 11.70 -10.66 13.88
C SER A 111 12.67 -11.21 12.81
N THR A 112 13.05 -12.49 12.91
CA THR A 112 13.82 -13.19 11.87
C THR A 112 12.86 -13.81 10.88
N LEU A 113 13.04 -13.52 9.60
CA LEU A 113 12.19 -14.06 8.52
C LEU A 113 12.33 -15.58 8.43
N SER A 114 11.20 -16.27 8.29
CA SER A 114 11.13 -17.70 7.98
C SER A 114 11.65 -17.97 6.56
N ASP A 115 11.84 -19.21 6.19
CA ASP A 115 12.27 -19.56 4.83
C ASP A 115 11.10 -19.41 3.84
N GLU A 116 9.88 -19.69 4.27
CA GLU A 116 8.66 -19.42 3.51
C GLU A 116 8.49 -17.92 3.25
N ALA A 117 8.71 -17.09 4.27
CA ALA A 117 8.71 -15.63 4.12
C ALA A 117 9.76 -15.15 3.11
N LYS A 118 10.96 -15.71 3.13
CA LYS A 118 12.01 -15.33 2.17
C LYS A 118 11.63 -15.70 0.74
N ALA A 119 10.98 -16.85 0.52
CA ALA A 119 10.47 -17.23 -0.79
C ALA A 119 9.42 -16.22 -1.28
N ALA A 120 8.38 -15.96 -0.50
CA ALA A 120 7.33 -14.99 -0.83
C ALA A 120 7.88 -13.57 -1.07
N LEU A 121 8.77 -13.10 -0.21
CA LEU A 121 9.39 -11.79 -0.37
C LEU A 121 10.37 -11.72 -1.56
N THR A 122 10.92 -12.85 -2.01
CA THR A 122 11.73 -12.90 -3.25
C THR A 122 10.83 -12.69 -4.46
N GLU A 123 9.68 -13.37 -4.52
CA GLU A 123 8.69 -13.15 -5.59
C GLU A 123 8.15 -11.72 -5.56
N PHE A 124 7.83 -11.20 -4.38
CA PHE A 124 7.37 -9.83 -4.23
C PHE A 124 8.44 -8.80 -4.65
N ALA A 125 9.72 -9.08 -4.42
CA ALA A 125 10.80 -8.21 -4.88
C ALA A 125 10.83 -8.06 -6.40
N GLU A 126 10.46 -9.10 -7.17
CA GLU A 126 10.33 -8.99 -8.62
C GLU A 126 9.20 -8.02 -9.02
N VAL A 127 8.08 -8.05 -8.30
CA VAL A 127 6.99 -7.09 -8.51
C VAL A 127 7.48 -5.65 -8.27
N LEU A 128 8.21 -5.41 -7.18
CA LEU A 128 8.75 -4.09 -6.86
C LEU A 128 9.78 -3.62 -7.90
N LYS A 129 10.68 -4.50 -8.35
CA LYS A 129 11.68 -4.18 -9.39
C LYS A 129 11.05 -3.88 -10.74
N ALA A 130 9.98 -4.58 -11.10
CA ALA A 130 9.22 -4.30 -12.32
C ALA A 130 8.49 -2.93 -12.28
N ASN A 131 8.29 -2.39 -11.07
CA ASN A 131 7.64 -1.10 -10.82
C ASN A 131 8.59 -0.13 -10.09
N SER A 132 9.86 -0.06 -10.54
CA SER A 132 10.93 0.69 -9.86
C SER A 132 10.74 2.21 -9.87
N ASP A 133 9.79 2.73 -10.62
CA ASP A 133 9.35 4.12 -10.63
C ASP A 133 8.24 4.43 -9.60
N ALA A 134 7.76 3.43 -8.87
CA ALA A 134 6.87 3.61 -7.73
C ALA A 134 7.67 3.76 -6.43
N ASP A 135 7.14 4.52 -5.48
CA ASP A 135 7.66 4.64 -4.11
C ASP A 135 7.04 3.55 -3.21
N VAL A 136 7.79 3.12 -2.19
CA VAL A 136 7.40 2.01 -1.31
C VAL A 136 7.59 2.39 0.14
N ASP A 137 6.55 2.18 0.96
CA ASP A 137 6.59 2.29 2.42
C ASP A 137 6.32 0.93 3.06
N ILE A 138 7.01 0.63 4.16
CA ILE A 138 6.90 -0.64 4.87
C ILE A 138 6.53 -0.38 6.32
N LEU A 139 5.36 -0.84 6.74
CA LEU A 139 4.78 -0.61 8.05
C LEU A 139 4.62 -1.92 8.83
N GLY A 140 5.24 -2.00 10.01
CA GLY A 140 5.09 -3.13 10.92
C GLY A 140 4.05 -2.85 11.99
N HIS A 141 3.18 -3.81 12.27
CA HIS A 141 2.13 -3.71 13.28
C HIS A 141 2.20 -4.85 14.29
N THR A 142 1.65 -4.61 15.48
CA THR A 142 1.48 -5.60 16.54
C THR A 142 0.03 -5.66 16.99
N ASP A 143 -0.30 -6.67 17.79
CA ASP A 143 -1.48 -6.64 18.64
C ASP A 143 -1.22 -5.76 19.89
N ASN A 144 -2.21 -5.68 20.79
CA ASN A 144 -2.13 -4.89 22.01
C ASN A 144 -1.50 -5.63 23.21
N VAL A 145 -0.93 -6.82 23.00
CA VAL A 145 -0.32 -7.60 24.10
C VAL A 145 1.08 -7.08 24.39
N GLY A 146 1.35 -6.80 25.67
CA GLY A 146 2.63 -6.30 26.13
C GLY A 146 2.67 -4.79 26.37
N THR A 147 3.89 -4.26 26.50
CA THR A 147 4.08 -2.82 26.74
C THR A 147 4.20 -2.05 25.42
N ASP A 148 3.82 -0.77 25.44
CA ASP A 148 3.97 0.12 24.28
C ASP A 148 5.40 0.13 23.73
N LYS A 149 6.40 0.23 24.64
CA LYS A 149 7.81 0.21 24.27
C LYS A 149 8.24 -1.09 23.59
N ALA A 150 7.76 -2.23 24.08
CA ALA A 150 8.07 -3.53 23.48
C ALA A 150 7.45 -3.67 22.10
N ASN A 151 6.17 -3.33 21.97
CA ASN A 151 5.45 -3.39 20.72
C ASN A 151 6.03 -2.45 19.66
N LYS A 152 6.42 -1.22 20.05
CA LYS A 152 7.13 -0.31 19.16
C LYS A 152 8.43 -0.93 18.64
N SER A 153 9.26 -1.48 19.52
CA SER A 153 10.51 -2.13 19.11
C SER A 153 10.29 -3.35 18.22
N VAL A 154 9.27 -4.18 18.50
CA VAL A 154 8.96 -5.36 17.67
C VAL A 154 8.47 -4.94 16.29
N SER A 155 7.55 -4.00 16.20
CA SER A 155 7.02 -3.52 14.92
C SER A 155 8.11 -2.89 14.04
N GLU A 156 8.99 -2.07 14.61
CA GLU A 156 10.15 -1.49 13.92
C GLU A 156 11.11 -2.57 13.40
N LYS A 157 11.47 -3.55 14.23
CA LYS A 157 12.37 -4.64 13.83
C LYS A 157 11.78 -5.49 12.71
N ARG A 158 10.47 -5.76 12.73
CA ARG A 158 9.79 -6.54 11.70
C ARG A 158 9.74 -5.80 10.38
N ALA A 159 9.33 -4.52 10.38
CA ALA A 159 9.37 -3.69 9.19
C ALA A 159 10.78 -3.61 8.59
N LYS A 160 11.79 -3.40 9.46
CA LYS A 160 13.19 -3.36 9.04
C LYS A 160 13.68 -4.69 8.45
N ALA A 161 13.29 -5.83 9.02
CA ALA A 161 13.69 -7.14 8.51
C ALA A 161 13.17 -7.38 7.09
N VAL A 162 11.93 -6.97 6.80
CA VAL A 162 11.36 -7.01 5.44
C VAL A 162 12.11 -6.06 4.51
N ALA A 163 12.32 -4.81 4.90
CA ALA A 163 13.05 -3.83 4.09
C ALA A 163 14.49 -4.28 3.76
N ASP A 164 15.22 -4.75 4.77
CA ASP A 164 16.59 -5.23 4.59
C ASP A 164 16.64 -6.46 3.64
N PHE A 165 15.63 -7.32 3.69
CA PHE A 165 15.54 -8.48 2.81
C PHE A 165 15.23 -8.04 1.36
N LEU A 166 14.26 -7.17 1.16
CA LEU A 166 13.92 -6.64 -0.17
C LEU A 166 15.13 -5.94 -0.84
N LYS A 167 15.90 -5.15 -0.06
CA LYS A 167 17.16 -4.56 -0.54
C LYS A 167 18.18 -5.63 -0.95
N LYS A 168 18.30 -6.73 -0.20
CA LYS A 168 19.17 -7.87 -0.57
C LYS A 168 18.70 -8.57 -1.85
N GLN A 169 17.41 -8.52 -2.16
CA GLN A 169 16.84 -9.00 -3.42
C GLN A 169 16.97 -7.96 -4.56
N SER A 170 17.82 -6.94 -4.37
CA SER A 170 18.08 -5.89 -5.35
C SER A 170 16.90 -4.96 -5.65
N VAL A 171 15.94 -4.82 -4.74
CA VAL A 171 14.99 -3.71 -4.79
C VAL A 171 15.77 -2.40 -4.57
N PRO A 172 15.63 -1.40 -5.45
CA PRO A 172 16.37 -0.15 -5.35
C PRO A 172 16.17 0.53 -3.98
N GLU A 173 17.25 0.95 -3.34
CA GLU A 173 17.16 1.56 -2.00
C GLU A 173 16.39 2.87 -2.02
N ASN A 174 16.49 3.64 -3.10
CA ASN A 174 15.77 4.88 -3.30
C ASN A 174 14.27 4.68 -3.57
N GLN A 175 13.83 3.47 -3.88
CA GLN A 175 12.42 3.11 -4.01
C GLN A 175 11.75 2.98 -2.63
N ILE A 176 12.48 2.48 -1.61
CA ILE A 176 11.97 2.32 -0.24
C ILE A 176 12.13 3.65 0.50
N LYS A 177 11.00 4.33 0.76
CA LYS A 177 10.97 5.66 1.39
C LYS A 177 10.93 5.57 2.89
N ASP A 178 9.90 4.90 3.42
CA ASP A 178 9.69 4.82 4.85
C ASP A 178 9.63 3.37 5.35
N VAL A 179 10.25 3.13 6.51
CA VAL A 179 10.25 1.84 7.20
C VAL A 179 9.92 2.09 8.66
N LEU A 180 8.67 1.85 9.05
CA LEU A 180 8.12 2.32 10.31
C LEU A 180 7.50 1.20 11.13
N GLY A 181 7.67 1.29 12.46
CA GLY A 181 6.93 0.50 13.43
C GLY A 181 5.71 1.27 13.91
N MET A 182 4.53 0.76 13.61
CA MET A 182 3.24 1.37 13.95
C MET A 182 2.69 0.91 15.30
N ASN A 183 3.41 0.00 16.00
CA ASN A 183 2.92 -0.51 17.26
C ASN A 183 1.52 -1.18 17.07
N TYR A 184 0.60 -1.04 18.02
CA TYR A 184 -0.81 -1.45 17.93
C TYR A 184 -1.75 -0.27 17.66
N SER A 185 -1.25 0.84 17.12
CA SER A 185 -2.04 2.07 16.95
C SER A 185 -3.08 2.00 15.83
N GLN A 186 -2.97 1.03 14.93
CA GLN A 186 -3.85 0.86 13.76
C GLN A 186 -4.35 -0.58 13.66
N PRO A 187 -5.25 -1.02 14.55
CA PRO A 187 -5.82 -2.35 14.48
C PRO A 187 -6.75 -2.49 13.27
N VAL A 188 -6.68 -3.63 12.58
CA VAL A 188 -7.60 -4.00 11.48
C VAL A 188 -8.68 -4.97 11.95
N ALA A 189 -8.51 -5.55 13.14
CA ALA A 189 -9.45 -6.45 13.78
C ALA A 189 -9.48 -6.22 15.28
N SER A 190 -10.47 -6.81 15.98
CA SER A 190 -10.56 -6.71 17.43
C SER A 190 -9.36 -7.37 18.11
N ASN A 191 -8.78 -6.69 19.09
CA ASN A 191 -7.77 -7.26 19.97
C ASN A 191 -8.34 -8.15 21.10
N ASP A 192 -9.66 -8.36 21.15
CA ASP A 192 -10.30 -9.19 22.16
C ASP A 192 -10.28 -10.68 21.80
N THR A 193 -10.03 -11.03 20.53
CA THR A 193 -9.96 -12.39 20.04
C THR A 193 -8.54 -12.74 19.56
N GLU A 194 -8.16 -14.00 19.64
CA GLU A 194 -6.83 -14.46 19.16
C GLU A 194 -6.71 -14.32 17.63
N GLU A 195 -7.80 -14.54 16.91
CA GLU A 195 -7.87 -14.38 15.46
C GLU A 195 -7.66 -12.91 15.07
N GLY A 196 -8.31 -11.99 15.78
CA GLY A 196 -8.14 -10.55 15.51
C GLY A 196 -6.75 -10.07 15.89
N LYS A 197 -6.18 -10.54 16.99
CA LYS A 197 -4.76 -10.28 17.32
C LYS A 197 -3.82 -10.78 16.24
N ALA A 198 -4.07 -11.98 15.68
CA ALA A 198 -3.26 -12.53 14.60
C ALA A 198 -3.28 -11.61 13.36
N GLN A 199 -4.45 -11.11 12.98
CA GLN A 199 -4.59 -10.15 11.88
C GLN A 199 -3.90 -8.81 12.17
N ASN A 200 -3.92 -8.34 13.42
CA ASN A 200 -3.24 -7.12 13.83
C ASN A 200 -1.72 -7.26 13.78
N ARG A 201 -1.17 -8.47 14.02
CA ARG A 201 0.26 -8.78 13.87
C ARG A 201 0.58 -8.97 12.38
N ARG A 202 0.94 -7.90 11.66
CA ARG A 202 1.18 -7.90 10.22
C ARG A 202 2.30 -6.94 9.81
N VAL A 203 2.74 -7.07 8.58
CA VAL A 203 3.54 -6.05 7.88
C VAL A 203 2.77 -5.66 6.63
N GLU A 204 2.60 -4.37 6.44
CA GLU A 204 1.99 -3.78 5.26
C GLU A 204 3.08 -3.13 4.40
N VAL A 205 3.01 -3.35 3.10
CA VAL A 205 3.85 -2.69 2.10
C VAL A 205 2.94 -1.89 1.17
N TYR A 206 3.13 -0.60 1.15
CA TYR A 206 2.43 0.31 0.25
C TYR A 206 3.31 0.62 -0.93
N MET A 207 2.83 0.39 -2.14
CA MET A 207 3.45 0.81 -3.39
C MET A 207 2.55 1.87 -4.03
N TYR A 208 3.10 3.06 -4.25
CA TYR A 208 2.34 4.22 -4.69
C TYR A 208 3.12 5.06 -5.71
N ALA A 209 2.42 5.97 -6.39
CA ALA A 209 3.03 6.79 -7.42
C ALA A 209 4.11 7.72 -6.82
N SER A 210 5.33 7.61 -7.31
CA SER A 210 6.38 8.59 -7.03
C SER A 210 6.08 9.92 -7.74
N GLN A 211 6.74 10.99 -7.31
CA GLN A 211 6.63 12.27 -8.00
C GLN A 211 7.06 12.17 -9.48
N ALA A 212 8.09 11.39 -9.76
CA ALA A 212 8.55 11.16 -11.13
C ALA A 212 7.50 10.45 -12.00
N MET A 213 6.79 9.46 -11.44
CA MET A 213 5.68 8.78 -12.11
C MET A 213 4.52 9.76 -12.40
N ILE A 214 4.19 10.62 -11.44
CA ILE A 214 3.14 11.64 -11.59
C ILE A 214 3.53 12.64 -12.68
N ASP A 215 4.76 13.13 -12.69
CA ASP A 215 5.25 14.08 -13.68
C ASP A 215 5.25 13.47 -15.09
N ALA A 216 5.66 12.20 -15.23
CA ALA A 216 5.62 11.48 -16.49
C ALA A 216 4.18 11.30 -17.01
N ALA A 217 3.24 10.92 -16.13
CA ALA A 217 1.83 10.78 -16.48
C ALA A 217 1.19 12.14 -16.89
N ASN A 218 1.55 13.22 -16.23
CA ASN A 218 1.13 14.58 -16.61
C ASN A 218 1.65 14.97 -18.00
N ALA A 219 2.90 14.67 -18.30
CA ALA A 219 3.50 14.95 -19.60
C ALA A 219 2.84 14.15 -20.74
N GLU A 220 2.49 12.88 -20.47
CA GLU A 220 1.77 12.02 -21.43
C GLU A 220 0.34 12.49 -21.66
N ALA A 221 -0.35 12.91 -20.61
CA ALA A 221 -1.73 13.42 -20.69
C ALA A 221 -1.85 14.78 -21.42
N ALA A 222 -0.75 15.53 -21.56
CA ALA A 222 -0.71 16.84 -22.22
C ALA A 222 -0.49 16.75 -23.74
N ASN A 223 -0.15 15.56 -24.26
CA ASN A 223 0.07 15.30 -25.70
C ASN A 223 -1.14 14.66 -26.36
#